data_0bb5f3993bcaf27589c2cabd8bdf1967
#
_entry.id   0bb5f3993bcaf27589c2cabd8bdf1967
#
_cell.length_a   1.000
_cell.length_b   1.000
_cell.length_c   1.000
_cell.angle_alpha   90.00
_cell.angle_beta   90.00
_cell.angle_gamma   90.00
#
_symmetry.space_group_name_H-M   'P 1'
#
loop_
_entity.id
_entity.type
_entity.pdbx_description
1 polymer ?
#
loop_
_entity_poly.entity_id
_entity_poly.type
_entity_poly.pdbx_seq_one_letter_code
_entity_poly.pdbx_strand_id
1 'polypeptide(L)'
;MIKLRVISKKLAVLVMGTVLLLQMPAQDFSVKAESMPDGNWTLLPEASDEFNGNELDTDKWNNGIWYDVSTDLAFKKENVSIRDGKLILTAKKESYNGKSYTAGAVESKFEVPGTDSYVEVRAKALNKSANVLSAIWMQSSPLTKALNPNPEIDIMETFDYSKMTSTIHTWRQSPSIHLQMGTNTWKTGLNDISADYHTYGLERRNGKLRFYFDGQLAWEKTPSEDSFVQLSRHMVLSLEGHLGNPVDAYLPGEFLIDYVRTYYNSDFAGVPTEGVYQLVNRGSGKVLNVPESSMEDKKQLVQSTDNGNASARWRLTKNEDGTYCMQNSATAKYVDLTADAGVTSNGNTITQYGYHGGTNQRWYIVPTDNGYFRIVSALSGKAMCVKNASKEENAPIIQWTYEGSDTNDEWKFVQP
;
A
#
# COMPACT_ATOMS: atom_id res chain seq x y z
N MET A 1 -68.05 48.74 -27.29
CA MET A 1 -67.09 47.76 -27.84
C MET A 1 -65.83 47.88 -27.03
N ILE A 2 -65.66 47.00 -26.03
CA ILE A 2 -64.51 47.00 -25.11
C ILE A 2 -63.57 45.88 -25.55
N LYS A 3 -62.32 46.23 -25.94
CA LYS A 3 -61.26 45.25 -26.30
C LYS A 3 -60.58 44.78 -25.01
N LEU A 4 -60.72 43.51 -24.68
CA LEU A 4 -59.92 42.84 -23.65
C LEU A 4 -58.49 42.57 -24.23
N ARG A 5 -57.50 43.06 -23.49
CA ARG A 5 -56.11 42.65 -23.67
C ARG A 5 -55.80 41.40 -22.80
N VAL A 6 -55.45 40.32 -23.46
CA VAL A 6 -54.95 39.13 -22.82
C VAL A 6 -53.45 39.34 -22.50
N ILE A 7 -53.08 39.30 -21.23
CA ILE A 7 -51.70 39.33 -20.75
C ILE A 7 -51.26 37.88 -20.55
N SER A 8 -50.37 37.39 -21.41
CA SER A 8 -49.73 36.07 -21.24
C SER A 8 -48.64 36.15 -20.16
N LYS A 9 -48.86 35.52 -19.01
CA LYS A 9 -47.81 35.28 -18.00
C LYS A 9 -46.94 34.11 -18.47
N LYS A 10 -45.68 34.37 -18.82
CA LYS A 10 -44.67 33.33 -18.98
C LYS A 10 -44.30 32.80 -17.61
N LEU A 11 -44.62 31.55 -17.34
CA LEU A 11 -44.16 30.79 -16.16
C LEU A 11 -42.75 30.36 -16.41
N ALA A 12 -41.78 30.92 -15.67
CA ALA A 12 -40.39 30.43 -15.67
C ALA A 12 -40.33 29.22 -14.72
N VAL A 13 -40.14 28.03 -15.28
CA VAL A 13 -39.88 26.82 -14.51
C VAL A 13 -38.44 26.86 -14.12
N LEU A 14 -38.12 27.09 -12.84
CA LEU A 14 -36.81 26.96 -12.25
C LEU A 14 -36.57 25.46 -11.98
N VAL A 15 -35.81 24.79 -12.83
CA VAL A 15 -35.36 23.42 -12.56
C VAL A 15 -34.23 23.51 -11.54
N MET A 16 -34.51 23.30 -10.27
CA MET A 16 -33.51 23.01 -9.26
C MET A 16 -33.00 21.59 -9.52
N GLY A 17 -31.84 21.50 -10.16
CA GLY A 17 -31.08 20.26 -10.23
C GLY A 17 -30.53 19.94 -8.86
N THR A 18 -31.18 18.99 -8.16
CA THR A 18 -30.58 18.37 -6.95
C THR A 18 -29.40 17.53 -7.41
N VAL A 19 -28.19 18.05 -7.21
CA VAL A 19 -26.98 17.22 -7.33
C VAL A 19 -27.02 16.25 -6.15
N LEU A 20 -27.42 15.01 -6.42
CA LEU A 20 -27.25 13.91 -5.48
C LEU A 20 -25.75 13.62 -5.40
N LEU A 21 -25.09 14.20 -4.41
CA LEU A 21 -23.78 13.72 -3.98
C LEU A 21 -24.02 12.32 -3.42
N LEU A 22 -23.72 11.30 -4.21
CA LEU A 22 -23.51 9.94 -3.73
C LEU A 22 -22.33 10.03 -2.72
N GLN A 23 -22.65 10.17 -1.44
CA GLN A 23 -21.72 9.86 -0.37
C GLN A 23 -21.44 8.37 -0.49
N MET A 24 -20.25 8.04 -1.02
CA MET A 24 -19.70 6.70 -0.80
C MET A 24 -19.65 6.52 0.71
N PRO A 25 -20.14 5.38 1.23
CA PRO A 25 -20.04 5.13 2.66
C PRO A 25 -18.55 5.19 3.01
N ALA A 26 -18.21 5.99 4.03
CA ALA A 26 -16.90 5.91 4.64
C ALA A 26 -16.71 4.44 5.03
N GLN A 27 -15.73 3.77 4.41
CA GLN A 27 -15.37 2.41 4.81
C GLN A 27 -14.96 2.50 6.27
N ASP A 28 -15.69 1.82 7.11
CA ASP A 28 -15.37 1.68 8.53
C ASP A 28 -14.20 0.69 8.63
N PHE A 29 -12.96 1.22 8.63
CA PHE A 29 -11.73 0.45 8.76
C PHE A 29 -11.50 -0.03 10.21
N SER A 30 -12.51 -0.06 11.04
CA SER A 30 -12.42 -0.55 12.42
C SER A 30 -12.39 -2.09 12.55
N VAL A 31 -12.24 -2.83 11.45
CA VAL A 31 -12.10 -4.29 11.52
C VAL A 31 -10.73 -4.63 12.11
N LYS A 32 -10.68 -4.80 13.43
CA LYS A 32 -9.56 -5.43 14.10
C LYS A 32 -9.40 -6.84 13.52
N ALA A 33 -8.23 -7.15 12.95
CA ALA A 33 -7.90 -8.54 12.62
C ALA A 33 -8.10 -9.40 13.88
N GLU A 34 -8.73 -10.57 13.78
CA GLU A 34 -9.11 -11.37 14.96
C GLU A 34 -7.90 -11.85 15.79
N SER A 35 -6.66 -11.58 15.33
CA SER A 35 -5.44 -12.08 15.95
C SER A 35 -4.17 -11.33 15.56
N MET A 36 -4.21 -10.01 15.60
CA MET A 36 -2.98 -9.20 15.35
C MET A 36 -1.93 -9.43 16.44
N PRO A 37 -0.63 -9.36 16.10
CA PRO A 37 0.45 -9.31 17.09
C PRO A 37 0.26 -8.17 18.09
N ASP A 38 0.83 -8.32 19.30
CA ASP A 38 0.77 -7.27 20.32
C ASP A 38 1.39 -5.96 19.83
N GLY A 39 0.70 -4.84 20.06
CA GLY A 39 1.15 -3.49 19.71
C GLY A 39 0.01 -2.58 19.21
N ASN A 40 0.33 -1.31 19.03
CA ASN A 40 -0.60 -0.33 18.46
C ASN A 40 -0.39 -0.29 16.94
N TRP A 41 -1.19 -1.06 16.24
CA TRP A 41 -1.11 -1.18 14.79
C TRP A 41 -2.07 -0.21 14.09
N THR A 42 -1.57 0.52 13.13
CA THR A 42 -2.36 1.41 12.26
C THR A 42 -2.37 0.85 10.85
N LEU A 43 -3.56 0.67 10.26
CA LEU A 43 -3.73 0.21 8.88
C LEU A 43 -3.14 1.23 7.91
N LEU A 44 -2.48 0.76 6.86
CA LEU A 44 -2.00 1.52 5.72
C LEU A 44 -2.89 1.25 4.50
N PRO A 45 -3.92 2.07 4.23
CA PRO A 45 -4.84 1.84 3.12
C PRO A 45 -4.16 1.83 1.75
N GLU A 46 -3.07 2.63 1.59
CA GLU A 46 -2.28 2.68 0.35
C GLU A 46 -1.50 1.40 0.06
N ALA A 47 -1.18 0.62 1.11
CA ALA A 47 -0.50 -0.67 1.01
C ALA A 47 -1.44 -1.84 1.35
N SER A 48 -2.74 -1.64 1.20
CA SER A 48 -3.79 -2.61 1.51
C SER A 48 -4.83 -2.65 0.39
N ASP A 49 -5.50 -3.79 0.24
CA ASP A 49 -6.60 -3.96 -0.71
C ASP A 49 -7.62 -4.97 -0.19
N GLU A 50 -8.89 -4.59 -0.21
CA GLU A 50 -10.04 -5.42 0.14
C GLU A 50 -10.68 -6.04 -1.11
N PHE A 51 -10.15 -5.77 -2.29
CA PHE A 51 -10.62 -6.25 -3.59
C PHE A 51 -12.12 -6.02 -3.87
N ASN A 52 -12.70 -4.98 -3.30
CA ASN A 52 -14.14 -4.65 -3.40
C ASN A 52 -14.55 -4.03 -4.75
N GLY A 53 -13.59 -3.83 -5.68
CA GLY A 53 -13.85 -3.35 -7.04
C GLY A 53 -14.51 -4.40 -7.94
N ASN A 54 -14.74 -4.03 -9.20
CA ASN A 54 -15.18 -4.94 -10.25
C ASN A 54 -14.03 -5.44 -11.14
N GLU A 55 -12.87 -4.84 -11.04
CA GLU A 55 -11.63 -5.15 -11.76
C GLU A 55 -10.43 -4.85 -10.88
N LEU A 56 -9.26 -5.39 -11.26
CA LEU A 56 -8.02 -5.18 -10.55
C LEU A 56 -7.67 -3.68 -10.50
N ASP A 57 -7.43 -3.16 -9.30
CA ASP A 57 -6.95 -1.80 -9.12
C ASP A 57 -5.53 -1.67 -9.69
N THR A 58 -5.43 -1.11 -10.90
CA THR A 58 -4.15 -0.95 -11.58
C THR A 58 -3.29 0.19 -11.03
N ASP A 59 -3.79 1.00 -10.11
CA ASP A 59 -2.96 1.93 -9.33
C ASP A 59 -2.22 1.20 -8.20
N LYS A 60 -2.77 0.08 -7.71
CA LYS A 60 -2.19 -0.74 -6.64
C LYS A 60 -1.44 -1.97 -7.14
N TRP A 61 -1.82 -2.55 -8.29
CA TRP A 61 -1.32 -3.84 -8.73
C TRP A 61 -0.86 -3.84 -10.19
N ASN A 62 0.24 -4.51 -10.45
CA ASN A 62 0.60 -4.98 -11.78
C ASN A 62 -0.13 -6.30 -12.04
N ASN A 63 -0.78 -6.43 -13.20
CA ASN A 63 -1.36 -7.68 -13.65
C ASN A 63 -0.26 -8.52 -14.32
N GLY A 64 0.32 -9.44 -13.56
CA GLY A 64 1.49 -10.23 -13.92
C GLY A 64 2.70 -9.89 -13.04
N ILE A 65 3.76 -10.67 -13.20
CA ILE A 65 5.05 -10.52 -12.52
C ILE A 65 6.18 -10.54 -13.55
N TRP A 66 7.40 -10.26 -13.12
CA TRP A 66 8.57 -10.00 -13.99
C TRP A 66 9.27 -11.23 -14.56
N TYR A 67 8.91 -12.44 -14.14
CA TYR A 67 9.54 -13.68 -14.63
C TYR A 67 8.50 -14.69 -15.09
N ASP A 68 8.95 -15.64 -15.91
CA ASP A 68 8.19 -16.84 -16.22
C ASP A 68 8.71 -18.03 -15.41
N VAL A 69 7.80 -18.87 -14.92
CA VAL A 69 8.20 -20.10 -14.25
C VAL A 69 8.94 -21.04 -15.23
N SER A 70 9.96 -21.72 -14.72
CA SER A 70 10.80 -22.64 -15.51
C SER A 70 10.10 -23.97 -15.90
N THR A 71 8.82 -24.15 -15.56
CA THR A 71 8.00 -25.33 -15.79
C THR A 71 7.10 -25.20 -17.04
N ASP A 72 6.20 -26.15 -17.27
CA ASP A 72 5.23 -26.10 -18.37
C ASP A 72 3.99 -25.23 -18.03
N LEU A 73 4.18 -24.13 -17.28
CA LEU A 73 3.15 -23.19 -16.88
C LEU A 73 3.61 -21.76 -17.21
N ALA A 74 2.75 -20.95 -17.83
CA ALA A 74 2.99 -19.55 -18.14
C ALA A 74 2.03 -18.63 -17.39
N PHE A 75 2.50 -17.45 -16.97
CA PHE A 75 1.62 -16.42 -16.44
C PHE A 75 0.83 -15.74 -17.55
N LYS A 76 -0.47 -15.55 -17.31
CA LYS A 76 -1.38 -14.93 -18.27
C LYS A 76 -2.31 -13.94 -17.56
N LYS A 77 -2.39 -12.71 -18.08
CA LYS A 77 -3.17 -11.61 -17.47
C LYS A 77 -4.66 -11.93 -17.34
N GLU A 78 -5.22 -12.66 -18.29
CA GLU A 78 -6.63 -13.08 -18.32
C GLU A 78 -6.96 -14.14 -17.26
N ASN A 79 -5.97 -14.63 -16.53
CA ASN A 79 -6.14 -15.52 -15.38
C ASN A 79 -6.22 -14.79 -14.05
N VAL A 80 -6.23 -13.45 -14.08
CA VAL A 80 -6.44 -12.56 -12.93
C VAL A 80 -7.80 -11.90 -13.07
N SER A 81 -8.64 -11.98 -12.05
CA SER A 81 -9.94 -11.32 -12.03
C SER A 81 -10.35 -10.91 -10.63
N ILE A 82 -11.28 -9.94 -10.55
CA ILE A 82 -11.97 -9.58 -9.31
C ILE A 82 -13.41 -10.07 -9.43
N ARG A 83 -13.86 -10.81 -8.40
CA ARG A 83 -15.22 -11.31 -8.33
C ARG A 83 -15.65 -11.51 -6.88
N ASP A 84 -16.84 -11.07 -6.53
CA ASP A 84 -17.44 -11.23 -5.21
C ASP A 84 -16.55 -10.68 -4.06
N GLY A 85 -15.94 -9.52 -4.29
CA GLY A 85 -15.03 -8.89 -3.32
C GLY A 85 -13.73 -9.65 -3.10
N LYS A 86 -13.19 -10.33 -4.12
CA LYS A 86 -11.97 -11.15 -4.02
C LYS A 86 -11.12 -11.02 -5.27
N LEU A 87 -9.81 -11.04 -5.08
CA LEU A 87 -8.86 -11.32 -6.15
C LEU A 87 -8.83 -12.83 -6.40
N ILE A 88 -8.95 -13.21 -7.66
CA ILE A 88 -8.95 -14.60 -8.11
C ILE A 88 -7.79 -14.80 -9.08
N LEU A 89 -6.90 -15.70 -8.72
CA LEU A 89 -5.86 -16.19 -9.60
C LEU A 89 -6.28 -17.60 -10.08
N THR A 90 -6.36 -17.79 -11.39
CA THR A 90 -6.86 -19.05 -11.98
C THR A 90 -5.71 -19.80 -12.65
N ALA A 91 -5.60 -21.10 -12.37
CA ALA A 91 -4.79 -22.03 -13.15
C ALA A 91 -5.67 -22.75 -14.18
N LYS A 92 -5.19 -22.86 -15.43
CA LYS A 92 -5.94 -23.48 -16.55
C LYS A 92 -5.07 -24.41 -17.38
N LYS A 93 -5.71 -25.41 -17.97
CA LYS A 93 -5.14 -26.16 -19.10
C LYS A 93 -5.37 -25.35 -20.37
N GLU A 94 -4.37 -24.62 -20.79
CA GLU A 94 -4.43 -23.71 -21.92
C GLU A 94 -3.03 -23.53 -22.51
N SER A 95 -2.88 -23.72 -23.82
CA SER A 95 -1.60 -23.48 -24.47
C SER A 95 -1.34 -21.98 -24.65
N TYR A 96 -0.23 -21.52 -24.11
CA TYR A 96 0.18 -20.13 -24.19
C TYR A 96 1.73 -20.01 -24.11
N ASN A 97 2.34 -19.21 -24.98
CA ASN A 97 3.79 -18.99 -25.04
C ASN A 97 4.64 -20.30 -25.02
N GLY A 98 4.15 -21.34 -25.71
CA GLY A 98 4.85 -22.64 -25.79
C GLY A 98 4.71 -23.51 -24.54
N LYS A 99 3.88 -23.14 -23.57
CA LYS A 99 3.52 -23.91 -22.38
C LYS A 99 2.14 -24.53 -22.54
N SER A 100 1.87 -25.63 -21.82
CA SER A 100 0.59 -26.35 -21.86
C SER A 100 -0.42 -25.85 -20.84
N TYR A 101 0.02 -25.08 -19.86
CA TYR A 101 -0.80 -24.55 -18.77
C TYR A 101 -0.57 -23.05 -18.59
N THR A 102 -1.59 -22.38 -18.04
CA THR A 102 -1.51 -20.96 -17.67
C THR A 102 -1.94 -20.74 -16.24
N ALA A 103 -1.43 -19.70 -15.60
CA ALA A 103 -1.78 -19.29 -14.24
C ALA A 103 -1.86 -17.76 -14.12
N GLY A 104 -2.56 -17.29 -13.06
CA GLY A 104 -2.59 -15.90 -12.67
C GLY A 104 -1.49 -15.57 -11.67
N ALA A 105 -0.97 -14.35 -11.75
CA ALA A 105 -0.10 -13.75 -10.75
C ALA A 105 -0.26 -12.23 -10.75
N VAL A 106 -0.04 -11.59 -9.60
CA VAL A 106 -0.02 -10.12 -9.46
C VAL A 106 1.13 -9.70 -8.55
N GLU A 107 1.68 -8.51 -8.81
CA GLU A 107 2.67 -7.85 -7.99
C GLU A 107 2.13 -6.50 -7.54
N SER A 108 2.31 -6.13 -6.26
CA SER A 108 1.90 -4.81 -5.81
C SER A 108 2.80 -3.71 -6.38
N LYS A 109 2.22 -2.56 -6.68
CA LYS A 109 2.96 -1.32 -6.97
C LYS A 109 3.32 -0.59 -5.69
N PHE A 110 2.58 -0.86 -4.61
CA PHE A 110 2.93 -0.39 -3.28
C PHE A 110 3.99 -1.28 -2.66
N GLU A 111 4.70 -0.74 -1.69
CA GLU A 111 5.64 -1.50 -0.86
C GLU A 111 5.09 -1.66 0.55
N VAL A 112 5.13 -2.88 1.06
CA VAL A 112 4.93 -3.16 2.49
C VAL A 112 6.15 -2.60 3.23
N PRO A 113 5.98 -1.69 4.21
CA PRO A 113 7.09 -1.10 4.94
C PRO A 113 8.02 -2.15 5.55
N GLY A 114 9.28 -1.79 5.79
CA GLY A 114 10.26 -2.65 6.44
C GLY A 114 9.97 -2.86 7.92
N THR A 115 10.83 -2.31 8.78
CA THR A 115 10.72 -2.49 10.22
C THR A 115 9.40 -1.92 10.79
N ASP A 116 8.96 -2.49 11.92
CA ASP A 116 7.72 -2.14 12.62
C ASP A 116 6.46 -2.23 11.77
N SER A 117 6.43 -3.21 10.88
CA SER A 117 5.32 -3.53 10.00
C SER A 117 4.72 -4.91 10.29
N TYR A 118 3.43 -5.03 9.97
CA TYR A 118 2.70 -6.30 9.90
C TYR A 118 1.88 -6.32 8.62
N VAL A 119 1.99 -7.39 7.85
CA VAL A 119 1.11 -7.63 6.71
C VAL A 119 0.36 -8.92 6.92
N GLU A 120 -0.93 -8.90 6.59
CA GLU A 120 -1.81 -10.07 6.66
C GLU A 120 -2.55 -10.23 5.34
N VAL A 121 -2.54 -11.46 4.86
CA VAL A 121 -3.31 -11.88 3.68
C VAL A 121 -4.30 -12.95 4.10
N ARG A 122 -5.59 -12.73 3.83
CA ARG A 122 -6.61 -13.75 4.00
C ARG A 122 -6.89 -14.40 2.66
N ALA A 123 -6.65 -15.71 2.59
CA ALA A 123 -6.75 -16.41 1.32
C ALA A 123 -7.18 -17.86 1.50
N LYS A 124 -7.78 -18.42 0.43
CA LYS A 124 -8.05 -19.84 0.26
C LYS A 124 -7.17 -20.37 -0.86
N ALA A 125 -6.19 -21.18 -0.51
CA ALA A 125 -5.25 -21.77 -1.46
C ALA A 125 -5.96 -22.60 -2.53
N LEU A 126 -5.35 -22.73 -3.69
CA LEU A 126 -5.83 -23.62 -4.73
C LEU A 126 -5.89 -25.07 -4.20
N ASN A 127 -6.94 -25.80 -4.61
CA ASN A 127 -7.13 -27.20 -4.22
C ASN A 127 -5.85 -28.02 -4.46
N LYS A 128 -5.39 -28.71 -3.42
CA LYS A 128 -4.15 -29.52 -3.44
C LYS A 128 -4.06 -30.51 -4.58
N SER A 129 -5.21 -31.03 -5.04
CA SER A 129 -5.24 -32.02 -6.10
C SER A 129 -4.91 -31.46 -7.48
N ALA A 130 -4.90 -30.14 -7.64
CA ALA A 130 -4.53 -29.48 -8.90
C ALA A 130 -3.02 -29.52 -9.18
N ASN A 131 -2.18 -29.77 -8.17
CA ASN A 131 -0.72 -29.81 -8.24
C ASN A 131 -0.10 -28.50 -8.78
N VAL A 132 -0.66 -27.38 -8.33
CA VAL A 132 -0.16 -26.01 -8.61
C VAL A 132 0.05 -25.30 -7.28
N LEU A 133 1.23 -24.76 -7.07
CA LEU A 133 1.61 -24.07 -5.85
C LEU A 133 0.87 -22.73 -5.74
N SER A 134 0.23 -22.47 -4.60
CA SER A 134 -0.21 -21.13 -4.23
C SER A 134 0.87 -20.47 -3.37
N ALA A 135 1.26 -19.22 -3.71
CA ALA A 135 2.30 -18.50 -3.00
C ALA A 135 1.86 -17.08 -2.61
N ILE A 136 2.22 -16.70 -1.39
CA ILE A 136 2.14 -15.34 -0.84
C ILE A 136 3.55 -14.96 -0.41
N TRP A 137 4.16 -14.02 -1.09
CA TRP A 137 5.57 -13.72 -0.89
C TRP A 137 5.92 -12.25 -1.18
N MET A 138 7.14 -11.84 -0.86
CA MET A 138 7.60 -10.47 -0.96
C MET A 138 9.02 -10.40 -1.50
N GLN A 139 9.24 -9.55 -2.49
CA GLN A 139 10.56 -9.26 -3.06
C GLN A 139 10.62 -7.84 -3.61
N SER A 140 11.82 -7.27 -3.84
CA SER A 140 11.93 -6.06 -4.64
C SER A 140 11.75 -6.40 -6.12
N SER A 141 10.84 -5.70 -6.80
CA SER A 141 10.65 -5.89 -8.23
C SER A 141 11.89 -5.46 -9.02
N PRO A 142 12.38 -6.28 -9.96
CA PRO A 142 13.42 -5.87 -10.91
C PRO A 142 12.98 -4.72 -11.83
N LEU A 143 11.66 -4.51 -11.98
CA LEU A 143 11.11 -3.42 -12.80
C LEU A 143 11.26 -2.06 -12.13
N THR A 144 11.27 -2.04 -10.80
CA THR A 144 11.35 -0.80 -10.03
C THR A 144 12.73 -0.57 -9.43
N LYS A 145 13.35 -1.58 -8.81
CA LYS A 145 14.68 -1.46 -8.21
C LYS A 145 15.27 -2.83 -7.90
N ALA A 146 16.23 -3.26 -8.72
CA ALA A 146 17.02 -4.46 -8.40
C ALA A 146 17.95 -4.17 -7.21
N LEU A 147 17.64 -4.71 -6.05
CA LEU A 147 18.55 -4.68 -4.90
C LEU A 147 19.60 -5.78 -5.03
N ASN A 148 20.79 -5.52 -4.51
CA ASN A 148 21.87 -6.51 -4.45
C ASN A 148 22.58 -6.39 -3.08
N PRO A 149 22.35 -7.30 -2.12
CA PRO A 149 21.45 -8.46 -2.20
C PRO A 149 19.97 -8.09 -2.27
N ASN A 150 19.16 -8.95 -2.87
CA ASN A 150 17.70 -8.85 -2.92
C ASN A 150 17.06 -9.95 -2.07
N PRO A 151 16.68 -9.67 -0.83
CA PRO A 151 16.00 -10.62 0.01
C PRO A 151 14.57 -10.88 -0.46
N GLU A 152 14.19 -12.15 -0.46
CA GLU A 152 12.85 -12.65 -0.70
C GLU A 152 12.29 -13.26 0.57
N ILE A 153 11.03 -13.03 0.85
CA ILE A 153 10.34 -13.55 2.03
C ILE A 153 9.05 -14.24 1.57
N ASP A 154 9.04 -15.57 1.61
CA ASP A 154 7.88 -16.36 1.30
C ASP A 154 7.06 -16.54 2.59
N ILE A 155 5.95 -15.82 2.65
CA ILE A 155 5.06 -15.87 3.82
C ILE A 155 4.36 -17.21 3.85
N MET A 156 3.86 -17.68 2.70
CA MET A 156 3.20 -18.96 2.56
C MET A 156 3.44 -19.56 1.17
N GLU A 157 3.82 -20.84 1.14
CA GLU A 157 3.91 -21.67 -0.05
C GLU A 157 3.27 -23.05 0.22
N THR A 158 2.43 -23.52 -0.70
CA THR A 158 1.65 -24.75 -0.52
C THR A 158 2.39 -26.02 -0.96
N PHE A 159 3.64 -26.22 -0.53
CA PHE A 159 4.37 -27.48 -0.78
C PHE A 159 3.77 -28.67 -0.01
N ASP A 160 3.18 -28.42 1.15
CA ASP A 160 2.49 -29.42 1.97
C ASP A 160 1.21 -28.79 2.55
N TYR A 161 0.06 -29.27 2.12
CA TYR A 161 -1.23 -28.71 2.49
C TYR A 161 -1.68 -28.97 3.95
N SER A 162 -0.92 -29.76 4.72
CA SER A 162 -1.11 -29.90 6.17
C SER A 162 -0.25 -28.93 6.98
N LYS A 163 0.53 -28.09 6.31
CA LYS A 163 1.50 -27.19 6.93
C LYS A 163 1.47 -25.81 6.28
N MET A 164 1.88 -24.80 7.04
CA MET A 164 2.34 -23.54 6.50
C MET A 164 3.85 -23.66 6.25
N THR A 165 4.27 -23.55 5.01
CA THR A 165 5.69 -23.45 4.65
C THR A 165 6.03 -22.00 4.44
N SER A 166 7.07 -21.52 5.13
CA SER A 166 7.60 -20.17 5.00
C SER A 166 9.11 -20.25 4.77
N THR A 167 9.64 -19.44 3.85
CA THR A 167 11.03 -19.47 3.47
C THR A 167 11.59 -18.06 3.38
N ILE A 168 12.89 -17.88 3.57
CA ILE A 168 13.59 -16.65 3.26
C ILE A 168 14.81 -16.94 2.38
N HIS A 169 14.95 -16.17 1.32
CA HIS A 169 16.01 -16.30 0.33
C HIS A 169 16.74 -14.98 0.14
N THR A 170 18.00 -15.03 -0.28
CA THR A 170 18.71 -13.86 -0.79
C THR A 170 19.21 -14.13 -2.20
N TRP A 171 18.97 -13.18 -3.08
CA TRP A 171 19.41 -13.21 -4.46
C TRP A 171 20.53 -12.19 -4.66
N ARG A 172 21.62 -12.59 -5.30
CA ARG A 172 22.75 -11.71 -5.65
C ARG A 172 22.99 -11.75 -7.14
N GLN A 173 23.19 -10.60 -7.74
CA GLN A 173 23.38 -10.51 -9.19
C GLN A 173 24.85 -10.68 -9.61
N SER A 174 25.80 -10.38 -8.72
CA SER A 174 27.23 -10.48 -9.06
C SER A 174 28.04 -10.97 -7.86
N PRO A 175 28.53 -12.21 -7.87
CA PRO A 175 28.12 -13.29 -8.76
C PRO A 175 26.65 -13.63 -8.61
N SER A 176 26.03 -14.24 -9.63
CA SER A 176 24.63 -14.71 -9.52
C SER A 176 24.57 -15.85 -8.50
N ILE A 177 24.00 -15.56 -7.34
CA ILE A 177 23.87 -16.50 -6.22
C ILE A 177 22.45 -16.44 -5.71
N HIS A 178 21.85 -17.62 -5.53
CA HIS A 178 20.61 -17.82 -4.78
C HIS A 178 20.95 -18.62 -3.52
N LEU A 179 20.63 -18.08 -2.36
CA LEU A 179 20.82 -18.73 -1.06
C LEU A 179 19.52 -18.78 -0.30
N GLN A 180 19.12 -19.98 0.10
CA GLN A 180 18.06 -20.16 1.07
C GLN A 180 18.63 -19.88 2.46
N MET A 181 18.13 -18.82 3.11
CA MET A 181 18.62 -18.32 4.40
C MET A 181 17.88 -18.91 5.59
N GLY A 182 16.77 -19.61 5.34
CA GLY A 182 15.99 -20.33 6.32
C GLY A 182 14.66 -20.79 5.76
N THR A 183 14.16 -21.89 6.29
CA THR A 183 12.82 -22.39 6.01
C THR A 183 12.18 -22.95 7.26
N ASN A 184 10.86 -22.92 7.34
CA ASN A 184 10.08 -23.54 8.38
C ASN A 184 8.83 -24.19 7.80
N THR A 185 8.47 -25.33 8.33
CA THR A 185 7.22 -26.03 8.01
C THR A 185 6.43 -26.24 9.29
N TRP A 186 5.56 -25.30 9.61
CA TRP A 186 4.74 -25.34 10.80
C TRP A 186 3.48 -26.18 10.58
N LYS A 187 3.21 -27.10 11.50
CA LYS A 187 2.01 -27.95 11.45
C LYS A 187 0.78 -27.15 11.87
N THR A 188 -0.16 -26.96 10.96
CA THR A 188 -1.38 -26.19 11.20
C THR A 188 -2.41 -26.92 12.08
N GLY A 189 -2.27 -28.22 12.25
CA GLY A 189 -3.29 -29.06 12.86
C GLY A 189 -4.42 -29.46 11.90
N LEU A 190 -4.39 -28.94 10.67
CA LEU A 190 -5.36 -29.25 9.62
C LEU A 190 -4.79 -30.33 8.68
N ASN A 191 -5.68 -31.05 8.01
CA ASN A 191 -5.31 -32.00 6.97
C ASN A 191 -5.13 -31.33 5.60
N ASP A 192 -5.75 -30.16 5.42
CA ASP A 192 -5.81 -29.48 4.13
C ASP A 192 -6.13 -27.99 4.32
N ILE A 193 -5.13 -27.13 4.19
CA ILE A 193 -5.28 -25.67 4.26
C ILE A 193 -5.98 -25.09 3.02
N SER A 194 -6.20 -25.87 1.95
CA SER A 194 -6.98 -25.40 0.79
C SER A 194 -8.50 -25.63 0.96
N ALA A 195 -8.92 -26.26 2.06
CA ALA A 195 -10.34 -26.51 2.30
C ALA A 195 -11.13 -25.24 2.63
N ASP A 196 -10.50 -24.26 3.30
CA ASP A 196 -11.14 -23.01 3.72
C ASP A 196 -10.18 -21.82 3.61
N TYR A 197 -10.68 -20.62 3.97
CA TYR A 197 -9.88 -19.42 4.10
C TYR A 197 -9.06 -19.42 5.39
N HIS A 198 -7.81 -19.02 5.28
CA HIS A 198 -6.90 -18.83 6.40
C HIS A 198 -6.23 -17.45 6.32
N THR A 199 -5.74 -16.95 7.45
CA THR A 199 -4.90 -15.75 7.48
C THR A 199 -3.42 -16.13 7.56
N TYR A 200 -2.61 -15.46 6.75
CA TYR A 200 -1.16 -15.61 6.66
C TYR A 200 -0.53 -14.26 6.96
N GLY A 201 0.22 -14.17 8.06
CA GLY A 201 0.79 -12.91 8.54
C GLY A 201 2.30 -12.91 8.58
N LEU A 202 2.90 -11.73 8.38
CA LEU A 202 4.31 -11.47 8.60
C LEU A 202 4.49 -10.17 9.40
N GLU A 203 5.07 -10.29 10.59
CA GLU A 203 5.55 -9.15 11.38
C GLU A 203 7.06 -8.99 11.17
N ARG A 204 7.49 -7.76 10.92
CA ARG A 204 8.90 -7.36 10.87
C ARG A 204 9.16 -6.31 11.95
N ARG A 205 9.74 -6.73 13.07
CA ARG A 205 9.96 -5.86 14.23
C ARG A 205 11.15 -6.32 15.07
N ASN A 206 11.90 -5.37 15.63
CA ASN A 206 13.01 -5.63 16.57
C ASN A 206 14.06 -6.59 15.99
N GLY A 207 14.43 -6.44 14.71
CA GLY A 207 15.42 -7.29 14.04
C GLY A 207 14.93 -8.72 13.77
N LYS A 208 13.63 -8.99 13.86
CA LYS A 208 13.05 -10.31 13.70
C LYS A 208 11.95 -10.34 12.64
N LEU A 209 11.79 -11.50 12.03
CA LEU A 209 10.64 -11.91 11.24
C LEU A 209 9.80 -12.86 12.06
N ARG A 210 8.48 -12.61 12.12
CA ARG A 210 7.52 -13.52 12.78
C ARG A 210 6.39 -13.83 11.80
N PHE A 211 6.21 -15.10 11.55
CA PHE A 211 5.20 -15.61 10.62
C PHE A 211 4.02 -16.15 11.42
N TYR A 212 2.81 -15.85 10.96
CA TYR A 212 1.58 -16.22 11.64
C TYR A 212 0.64 -16.99 10.72
N PHE A 213 -0.06 -17.98 11.27
CA PHE A 213 -1.14 -18.70 10.62
C PHE A 213 -2.38 -18.60 11.53
N ASP A 214 -3.48 -18.08 11.00
CA ASP A 214 -4.71 -17.81 11.77
C ASP A 214 -4.40 -17.16 13.12
N GLY A 215 -3.51 -16.15 13.09
CA GLY A 215 -3.03 -15.39 14.24
C GLY A 215 -2.12 -16.12 15.21
N GLN A 216 -1.83 -17.37 15.00
CA GLN A 216 -0.89 -18.12 15.82
C GLN A 216 0.54 -17.94 15.28
N LEU A 217 1.50 -17.67 16.15
CA LEU A 217 2.92 -17.60 15.79
C LEU A 217 3.40 -18.96 15.30
N ALA A 218 3.67 -19.06 14.01
CA ALA A 218 4.16 -20.26 13.34
C ALA A 218 5.69 -20.35 13.33
N TRP A 219 6.37 -19.20 13.15
CA TRP A 219 7.82 -19.15 13.07
C TRP A 219 8.35 -17.79 13.49
N GLU A 220 9.43 -17.77 14.29
CA GLU A 220 10.24 -16.58 14.55
C GLU A 220 11.66 -16.82 14.02
N LYS A 221 12.20 -15.85 13.29
CA LYS A 221 13.54 -15.88 12.75
C LYS A 221 14.25 -14.56 12.95
N THR A 222 15.47 -14.58 13.47
CA THR A 222 16.42 -13.48 13.37
C THR A 222 17.24 -13.75 12.11
N PRO A 223 17.06 -12.99 11.02
CA PRO A 223 17.82 -13.18 9.81
C PRO A 223 19.27 -12.73 10.02
N SER A 224 20.19 -13.28 9.22
CA SER A 224 21.61 -12.87 9.24
C SER A 224 21.86 -11.55 8.51
N GLU A 225 20.91 -11.09 7.71
CA GLU A 225 20.96 -9.83 6.98
C GLU A 225 19.82 -8.92 7.45
N ASP A 226 20.15 -7.72 7.90
CA ASP A 226 19.18 -6.72 8.39
C ASP A 226 18.18 -6.29 7.30
N SER A 227 18.58 -6.40 6.04
CA SER A 227 17.74 -6.08 4.87
C SER A 227 16.41 -6.84 4.84
N PHE A 228 16.31 -8.03 5.42
CA PHE A 228 15.05 -8.76 5.55
C PHE A 228 14.03 -8.04 6.42
N VAL A 229 14.49 -7.35 7.44
CA VAL A 229 13.63 -6.63 8.38
C VAL A 229 13.46 -5.17 7.97
N GLN A 230 14.54 -4.52 7.54
CA GLN A 230 14.57 -3.06 7.39
C GLN A 230 14.03 -2.55 6.06
N LEU A 231 14.16 -3.32 4.98
CA LEU A 231 13.80 -2.81 3.65
C LEU A 231 12.34 -3.13 3.31
N SER A 232 11.66 -2.15 2.72
CA SER A 232 10.34 -2.34 2.14
C SER A 232 10.36 -3.31 0.95
N ARG A 233 9.21 -3.95 0.65
CA ARG A 233 9.09 -4.98 -0.39
C ARG A 233 7.73 -4.92 -1.06
N HIS A 234 7.71 -5.24 -2.34
CA HIS A 234 6.48 -5.53 -3.06
C HIS A 234 5.86 -6.84 -2.59
N MET A 235 4.54 -6.88 -2.49
CA MET A 235 3.77 -8.11 -2.27
C MET A 235 3.55 -8.79 -3.60
N VAL A 236 3.74 -10.10 -3.63
CA VAL A 236 3.46 -10.95 -4.79
C VAL A 236 2.49 -12.06 -4.40
N LEU A 237 1.49 -12.27 -5.22
CA LEU A 237 0.50 -13.33 -5.08
C LEU A 237 0.52 -14.12 -6.39
N SER A 238 0.80 -15.42 -6.33
CA SER A 238 1.00 -16.21 -7.55
C SER A 238 0.53 -17.66 -7.45
N LEU A 239 0.26 -18.25 -8.61
CA LEU A 239 0.10 -19.68 -8.81
C LEU A 239 1.27 -20.19 -9.62
N GLU A 240 2.05 -21.13 -9.08
CA GLU A 240 3.33 -21.53 -9.65
C GLU A 240 3.45 -23.04 -9.91
N GLY A 241 4.28 -23.39 -10.88
CA GLY A 241 4.45 -24.76 -11.35
C GLY A 241 5.52 -25.59 -10.61
N HIS A 242 5.91 -25.21 -9.38
CA HIS A 242 7.01 -25.86 -8.66
C HIS A 242 6.71 -27.30 -8.19
N LEU A 243 5.45 -27.72 -8.21
CA LEU A 243 5.03 -29.08 -7.80
C LEU A 243 5.12 -30.11 -8.94
N GLY A 244 5.51 -29.69 -10.14
CA GLY A 244 5.51 -30.51 -11.36
C GLY A 244 4.31 -30.20 -12.25
N ASN A 245 3.89 -31.15 -13.09
CA ASN A 245 2.79 -30.90 -14.01
C ASN A 245 1.44 -30.77 -13.27
N PRO A 246 0.64 -29.74 -13.59
CA PRO A 246 -0.73 -29.63 -13.12
C PRO A 246 -1.59 -30.83 -13.48
N VAL A 247 -2.62 -31.15 -12.69
CA VAL A 247 -3.54 -32.27 -12.91
C VAL A 247 -4.80 -31.76 -13.58
N ASP A 248 -4.98 -32.09 -14.86
CA ASP A 248 -6.05 -31.63 -15.74
C ASP A 248 -7.45 -31.71 -15.14
N ALA A 249 -7.74 -32.83 -14.41
CA ALA A 249 -9.06 -33.09 -13.84
C ALA A 249 -9.50 -32.07 -12.77
N TYR A 250 -8.55 -31.26 -12.27
CA TYR A 250 -8.77 -30.22 -11.24
C TYR A 250 -8.59 -28.81 -11.78
N LEU A 251 -8.55 -28.67 -13.11
CA LEU A 251 -8.46 -27.37 -13.79
C LEU A 251 -9.75 -27.09 -14.59
N PRO A 252 -10.21 -25.82 -14.69
CA PRO A 252 -9.62 -24.66 -14.04
C PRO A 252 -9.74 -24.71 -12.52
N GLY A 253 -8.70 -24.24 -11.83
CA GLY A 253 -8.66 -24.14 -10.37
C GLY A 253 -8.32 -22.73 -9.93
N GLU A 254 -8.78 -22.32 -8.75
CA GLU A 254 -8.70 -20.93 -8.28
C GLU A 254 -7.99 -20.82 -6.93
N PHE A 255 -7.08 -19.85 -6.83
CA PHE A 255 -6.55 -19.30 -5.58
C PHE A 255 -7.32 -18.01 -5.29
N LEU A 256 -8.01 -17.96 -4.15
CA LEU A 256 -8.92 -16.89 -3.79
C LEU A 256 -8.30 -16.04 -2.69
N ILE A 257 -8.10 -14.76 -2.93
CA ILE A 257 -7.57 -13.80 -1.96
C ILE A 257 -8.68 -12.83 -1.57
N ASP A 258 -9.02 -12.80 -0.28
CA ASP A 258 -10.08 -11.97 0.28
C ASP A 258 -9.60 -10.54 0.53
N TYR A 259 -8.41 -10.42 1.15
CA TYR A 259 -7.76 -9.13 1.35
C TYR A 259 -6.24 -9.26 1.50
N VAL A 260 -5.56 -8.13 1.29
CA VAL A 260 -4.20 -7.83 1.74
C VAL A 260 -4.28 -6.62 2.64
N ARG A 261 -3.89 -6.73 3.90
CA ARG A 261 -3.88 -5.63 4.88
C ARG A 261 -2.48 -5.42 5.42
N THR A 262 -1.98 -4.22 5.30
CA THR A 262 -0.67 -3.81 5.80
C THR A 262 -0.84 -2.83 6.94
N TYR A 263 -0.07 -3.00 7.99
CA TYR A 263 -0.09 -2.16 9.18
C TYR A 263 1.33 -1.72 9.54
N TYR A 264 1.45 -0.56 10.17
CA TYR A 264 2.67 -0.17 10.86
C TYR A 264 2.42 -0.01 12.35
N ASN A 265 3.46 -0.19 13.15
CA ASN A 265 3.36 -0.03 14.60
C ASN A 265 3.49 1.45 14.97
N SER A 266 2.45 2.03 15.56
CA SER A 266 2.44 3.44 15.96
C SER A 266 3.28 3.73 17.23
N ASP A 267 3.75 2.69 17.94
CA ASP A 267 4.65 2.84 19.10
C ASP A 267 6.14 2.91 18.66
N PHE A 268 6.41 2.98 17.35
CA PHE A 268 7.75 3.07 16.81
C PHE A 268 8.51 4.26 17.42
N ALA A 269 9.68 4.00 17.98
CA ALA A 269 10.53 5.03 18.57
C ALA A 269 11.04 5.98 17.47
N GLY A 270 10.52 7.19 17.41
CA GLY A 270 10.88 8.20 16.42
C GLY A 270 9.71 8.69 15.56
N VAL A 271 8.55 8.03 15.61
CA VAL A 271 7.32 8.63 15.07
C VAL A 271 7.06 9.94 15.83
N PRO A 272 6.86 11.07 15.13
CA PRO A 272 6.66 12.35 15.79
C PRO A 272 5.45 12.30 16.73
N THR A 273 5.67 12.72 17.96
CA THR A 273 4.58 12.96 18.92
C THR A 273 3.90 14.31 18.61
N GLU A 274 2.82 14.62 19.32
CA GLU A 274 2.23 15.96 19.25
C GLU A 274 3.28 17.03 19.58
N GLY A 275 3.31 18.09 18.79
CA GLY A 275 4.31 19.15 18.94
C GLY A 275 4.43 20.04 17.72
N VAL A 276 5.42 20.92 17.73
CA VAL A 276 5.74 21.79 16.58
C VAL A 276 7.04 21.31 15.95
N TYR A 277 7.03 21.18 14.63
CA TYR A 277 8.14 20.63 13.85
C TYR A 277 8.42 21.45 12.59
N GLN A 278 9.64 21.35 12.12
CA GLN A 278 10.01 21.52 10.72
C GLN A 278 9.90 20.19 10.01
N LEU A 279 9.37 20.17 8.79
CA LEU A 279 9.37 19.01 7.93
C LEU A 279 10.46 19.20 6.88
N VAL A 280 11.58 18.51 7.04
CA VAL A 280 12.78 18.64 6.20
C VAL A 280 12.76 17.56 5.14
N ASN A 281 12.72 17.92 3.87
CA ASN A 281 12.75 16.97 2.75
C ASN A 281 14.12 16.30 2.63
N ARG A 282 14.14 14.97 2.51
CA ARG A 282 15.38 14.16 2.42
C ARG A 282 16.20 14.48 1.17
N GLY A 283 15.53 14.68 0.03
CA GLY A 283 16.17 14.88 -1.25
C GLY A 283 16.81 16.26 -1.40
N SER A 284 16.17 17.31 -0.88
CA SER A 284 16.60 18.69 -1.05
C SER A 284 17.26 19.33 0.19
N GLY A 285 16.96 18.78 1.39
CA GLY A 285 17.33 19.41 2.67
C GLY A 285 16.53 20.68 3.01
N LYS A 286 15.51 21.01 2.19
CA LYS A 286 14.66 22.18 2.40
C LYS A 286 13.43 21.84 3.24
N VAL A 287 12.77 22.86 3.79
CA VAL A 287 11.61 22.68 4.68
C VAL A 287 10.29 22.94 3.97
N LEU A 288 9.24 22.23 4.39
CA LEU A 288 7.86 22.49 3.98
C LEU A 288 7.44 23.88 4.44
N ASN A 289 6.94 24.71 3.54
CA ASN A 289 6.67 26.12 3.81
C ASN A 289 5.38 26.64 3.14
N VAL A 290 4.73 27.60 3.79
CA VAL A 290 3.70 28.45 3.18
C VAL A 290 4.40 29.65 2.57
N PRO A 291 4.42 29.82 1.23
CA PRO A 291 5.13 30.91 0.58
C PRO A 291 4.57 32.27 1.05
N GLU A 292 5.48 33.20 1.34
CA GLU A 292 5.15 34.58 1.75
C GLU A 292 4.28 34.66 3.02
N SER A 293 4.20 33.60 3.80
CA SER A 293 3.25 33.45 4.93
C SER A 293 1.80 33.80 4.55
N SER A 294 1.40 33.47 3.32
CA SER A 294 0.09 33.81 2.75
C SER A 294 -1.05 33.29 3.62
N MET A 295 -2.07 34.12 3.85
CA MET A 295 -3.30 33.75 4.58
C MET A 295 -4.39 33.17 3.68
N GLU A 296 -4.13 32.99 2.39
CA GLU A 296 -5.11 32.52 1.41
C GLU A 296 -5.37 31.01 1.59
N ASP A 297 -6.65 30.62 1.47
CA ASP A 297 -7.01 29.22 1.28
C ASP A 297 -6.57 28.73 -0.09
N LYS A 298 -6.29 27.44 -0.21
CA LYS A 298 -5.75 26.81 -1.42
C LYS A 298 -4.38 27.36 -1.87
N LYS A 299 -3.67 28.09 -1.01
CA LYS A 299 -2.28 28.45 -1.31
C LYS A 299 -1.44 27.21 -1.37
N GLN A 300 -0.83 26.94 -2.52
CA GLN A 300 0.03 25.78 -2.72
C GLN A 300 1.26 25.86 -1.80
N LEU A 301 1.55 24.76 -1.13
CA LEU A 301 2.74 24.60 -0.31
C LEU A 301 3.96 24.41 -1.21
N VAL A 302 5.09 24.88 -0.71
CA VAL A 302 6.39 24.79 -1.40
C VAL A 302 7.45 24.30 -0.44
N GLN A 303 8.61 23.91 -0.97
CA GLN A 303 9.81 23.82 -0.16
C GLN A 303 10.59 25.14 -0.19
N SER A 304 11.29 25.46 0.88
CA SER A 304 12.22 26.60 0.96
C SER A 304 13.40 26.32 1.87
N THR A 305 14.47 27.08 1.72
CA THR A 305 15.51 27.13 2.75
C THR A 305 14.90 27.63 4.06
N ASP A 306 15.24 26.99 5.18
CA ASP A 306 14.75 27.44 6.49
C ASP A 306 15.33 28.82 6.85
N ASN A 307 14.45 29.75 7.08
CA ASN A 307 14.78 31.13 7.47
C ASN A 307 14.31 31.47 8.90
N GLY A 308 13.89 30.46 9.67
CA GLY A 308 13.38 30.64 11.03
C GLY A 308 11.93 31.09 11.13
N ASN A 309 11.23 31.32 10.02
CA ASN A 309 9.85 31.83 10.02
C ASN A 309 8.83 30.79 10.48
N ALA A 310 7.76 31.27 11.13
CA ALA A 310 6.66 30.43 11.57
C ALA A 310 5.89 29.76 10.41
N SER A 311 6.00 30.27 9.17
CA SER A 311 5.41 29.67 7.97
C SER A 311 6.03 28.31 7.58
N ALA A 312 7.22 27.98 8.10
CA ALA A 312 7.88 26.70 7.96
C ALA A 312 7.77 25.83 9.23
N ARG A 313 6.87 26.17 10.14
CA ARG A 313 6.62 25.43 11.40
C ARG A 313 5.23 24.87 11.39
N TRP A 314 5.13 23.59 11.74
CA TRP A 314 3.89 22.82 11.65
C TRP A 314 3.61 22.14 12.98
N ARG A 315 2.43 22.41 13.53
CA ARG A 315 1.92 21.73 14.72
C ARG A 315 1.25 20.43 14.31
N LEU A 316 1.75 19.33 14.82
CA LEU A 316 1.14 18.00 14.66
C LEU A 316 0.11 17.75 15.76
N THR A 317 -1.03 17.20 15.37
CA THR A 317 -2.05 16.66 16.28
C THR A 317 -2.43 15.27 15.78
N LYS A 318 -2.33 14.27 16.65
CA LYS A 318 -2.71 12.87 16.34
C LYS A 318 -4.21 12.71 16.51
N ASN A 319 -4.87 12.09 15.54
CA ASN A 319 -6.28 11.71 15.60
C ASN A 319 -6.44 10.30 16.21
N GLU A 320 -7.66 9.98 16.65
CA GLU A 320 -7.98 8.67 17.23
C GLU A 320 -7.77 7.50 16.24
N ASP A 321 -7.91 7.74 14.94
CA ASP A 321 -7.69 6.78 13.86
C ASP A 321 -6.21 6.57 13.48
N GLY A 322 -5.28 7.18 14.24
CA GLY A 322 -3.84 7.09 14.01
C GLY A 322 -3.30 8.07 12.97
N THR A 323 -4.15 8.79 12.24
CA THR A 323 -3.73 9.86 11.33
C THR A 323 -3.29 11.13 12.08
N TYR A 324 -2.70 12.05 11.36
CA TYR A 324 -2.27 13.34 11.88
C TYR A 324 -2.88 14.50 11.08
N CYS A 325 -3.20 15.59 11.78
CA CYS A 325 -3.41 16.90 11.18
C CYS A 325 -2.17 17.75 11.39
N MET A 326 -1.79 18.55 10.38
CA MET A 326 -0.62 19.43 10.42
C MET A 326 -1.05 20.89 10.25
N GLN A 327 -1.00 21.66 11.32
CA GLN A 327 -1.41 23.06 11.34
C GLN A 327 -0.18 23.99 11.20
N ASN A 328 -0.21 24.91 10.25
CA ASN A 328 0.83 25.92 10.10
C ASN A 328 0.85 26.92 11.25
N SER A 329 2.02 27.20 11.80
CA SER A 329 2.16 28.08 12.97
C SER A 329 1.97 29.58 12.65
N ALA A 330 2.15 30.01 11.40
CA ALA A 330 1.94 31.40 10.99
C ALA A 330 0.48 31.67 10.60
N THR A 331 -0.15 30.74 9.86
CA THR A 331 -1.46 30.97 9.24
C THR A 331 -2.61 30.30 9.97
N ALA A 332 -2.32 29.40 10.92
CA ALA A 332 -3.29 28.53 11.61
C ALA A 332 -4.11 27.64 10.65
N LYS A 333 -3.71 27.53 9.37
CA LYS A 333 -4.35 26.65 8.38
C LYS A 333 -3.68 25.28 8.37
N TYR A 334 -4.36 24.31 7.79
CA TYR A 334 -3.94 22.91 7.79
C TYR A 334 -3.41 22.48 6.43
N VAL A 335 -2.48 21.55 6.42
CA VAL A 335 -2.06 20.86 5.19
C VAL A 335 -3.27 20.15 4.61
N ASP A 336 -3.56 20.43 3.36
CA ASP A 336 -4.78 20.03 2.66
C ASP A 336 -4.45 19.50 1.27
N LEU A 337 -4.95 18.32 0.95
CA LEU A 337 -4.93 17.81 -0.41
C LEU A 337 -6.12 18.41 -1.16
N THR A 338 -5.87 19.18 -2.20
CA THR A 338 -6.92 19.84 -2.97
C THR A 338 -7.93 18.82 -3.51
N ALA A 339 -9.17 18.87 -3.00
CA ALA A 339 -10.23 17.90 -3.30
C ALA A 339 -11.00 18.28 -4.58
N ASP A 340 -10.30 18.56 -5.66
CA ASP A 340 -10.89 18.81 -6.98
C ASP A 340 -11.04 17.50 -7.78
N ALA A 341 -11.58 17.57 -9.00
CA ALA A 341 -11.66 16.41 -9.90
C ALA A 341 -10.26 15.80 -10.11
N GLY A 342 -10.15 14.48 -9.90
CA GLY A 342 -8.85 13.78 -9.96
C GLY A 342 -8.03 13.82 -8.67
N VAL A 343 -8.66 14.03 -7.53
CA VAL A 343 -8.01 14.10 -6.21
C VAL A 343 -7.08 12.93 -5.90
N THR A 344 -7.33 11.74 -6.44
CA THR A 344 -6.47 10.55 -6.28
C THR A 344 -5.36 10.45 -7.32
N SER A 345 -5.28 11.36 -8.29
CA SER A 345 -4.28 11.33 -9.36
C SER A 345 -2.90 11.79 -8.87
N ASN A 346 -1.84 11.24 -9.49
CA ASN A 346 -0.49 11.76 -9.32
C ASN A 346 -0.39 13.21 -9.79
N GLY A 347 0.40 14.03 -9.07
CA GLY A 347 0.60 15.44 -9.40
C GLY A 347 -0.42 16.40 -8.82
N ASN A 348 -1.45 15.90 -8.10
CA ASN A 348 -2.41 16.79 -7.45
C ASN A 348 -1.74 17.63 -6.35
N THR A 349 -2.17 18.88 -6.23
CA THR A 349 -1.51 19.88 -5.39
C THR A 349 -1.82 19.71 -3.90
N ILE A 350 -0.79 19.91 -3.08
CA ILE A 350 -0.93 20.02 -1.63
C ILE A 350 -0.89 21.51 -1.27
N THR A 351 -1.89 21.95 -0.55
CA THR A 351 -2.15 23.35 -0.22
C THR A 351 -2.32 23.54 1.28
N GLN A 352 -2.51 24.75 1.72
CA GLN A 352 -3.10 25.02 3.03
C GLN A 352 -4.59 25.37 2.91
N TYR A 353 -5.39 24.99 3.91
CA TYR A 353 -6.81 25.34 3.99
C TYR A 353 -7.28 25.49 5.45
N GLY A 354 -8.36 26.25 5.65
CA GLY A 354 -9.04 26.28 6.95
C GLY A 354 -9.46 24.86 7.39
N TYR A 355 -9.45 24.61 8.71
CA TYR A 355 -9.84 23.29 9.23
C TYR A 355 -11.30 22.97 8.94
N HIS A 356 -11.56 21.79 8.38
CA HIS A 356 -12.93 21.30 8.12
C HIS A 356 -13.11 19.80 8.46
N GLY A 357 -12.06 19.14 8.98
CA GLY A 357 -12.12 17.76 9.46
C GLY A 357 -12.21 16.67 8.39
N GLY A 358 -12.11 17.02 7.11
CA GLY A 358 -12.16 16.07 5.98
C GLY A 358 -10.94 15.15 5.94
N THR A 359 -11.08 14.01 5.27
CA THR A 359 -9.99 13.03 5.09
C THR A 359 -8.81 13.60 4.29
N ASN A 360 -9.04 14.61 3.46
CA ASN A 360 -8.00 15.32 2.71
C ASN A 360 -7.10 16.23 3.58
N GLN A 361 -7.43 16.40 4.88
CA GLN A 361 -6.58 17.05 5.90
C GLN A 361 -5.95 16.06 6.88
N ARG A 362 -6.13 14.76 6.64
CA ARG A 362 -5.59 13.69 7.47
C ARG A 362 -4.46 12.96 6.76
N TRP A 363 -3.39 12.69 7.50
CA TRP A 363 -2.14 12.18 6.97
C TRP A 363 -1.60 11.06 7.84
N TYR A 364 -1.19 9.95 7.25
CA TYR A 364 -0.36 8.96 7.92
C TYR A 364 1.10 9.41 7.91
N ILE A 365 1.83 9.16 8.99
CA ILE A 365 3.28 9.38 9.09
C ILE A 365 3.93 8.00 9.18
N VAL A 366 4.44 7.52 8.07
CA VAL A 366 4.91 6.15 7.89
C VAL A 366 6.43 6.13 7.92
N PRO A 367 7.06 5.38 8.84
CA PRO A 367 8.51 5.29 8.90
C PRO A 367 9.10 4.74 7.58
N THR A 368 10.24 5.29 7.18
CA THR A 368 11.11 4.73 6.16
C THR A 368 12.42 4.25 6.82
N ASP A 369 13.56 4.80 6.47
CA ASP A 369 14.83 4.48 7.09
C ASP A 369 15.52 5.71 7.69
N ASN A 370 16.46 5.51 8.58
CA ASN A 370 17.33 6.56 9.14
C ASN A 370 16.58 7.76 9.76
N GLY A 371 15.37 7.52 10.32
CA GLY A 371 14.55 8.55 10.96
C GLY A 371 13.86 9.48 9.97
N TYR A 372 13.66 9.04 8.74
CA TYR A 372 12.79 9.67 7.75
C TYR A 372 11.43 9.00 7.71
N PHE A 373 10.45 9.72 7.16
CA PHE A 373 9.07 9.31 7.06
C PHE A 373 8.49 9.71 5.71
N ARG A 374 7.62 8.91 5.15
CA ARG A 374 6.69 9.36 4.13
C ARG A 374 5.42 9.89 4.80
N ILE A 375 4.84 10.94 4.24
CA ILE A 375 3.62 11.57 4.73
C ILE A 375 2.54 11.25 3.71
N VAL A 376 1.60 10.37 4.07
CA VAL A 376 0.66 9.75 3.14
C VAL A 376 -0.73 10.29 3.38
N SER A 377 -1.40 10.75 2.32
CA SER A 377 -2.78 11.26 2.40
C SER A 377 -3.76 10.13 2.75
N ALA A 378 -4.57 10.31 3.78
CA ALA A 378 -5.63 9.37 4.13
C ALA A 378 -6.75 9.30 3.08
N LEU A 379 -6.87 10.32 2.20
CA LEU A 379 -7.87 10.35 1.14
C LEU A 379 -7.43 9.57 -0.10
N SER A 380 -6.16 9.71 -0.51
CA SER A 380 -5.68 9.20 -1.80
C SER A 380 -4.71 8.02 -1.69
N GLY A 381 -4.14 7.76 -0.49
CA GLY A 381 -3.07 6.79 -0.29
C GLY A 381 -1.74 7.18 -0.91
N LYS A 382 -1.57 8.44 -1.38
CA LYS A 382 -0.33 8.89 -2.04
C LYS A 382 0.54 9.72 -1.11
N ALA A 383 1.85 9.67 -1.35
CA ALA A 383 2.84 10.38 -0.54
C ALA A 383 2.95 11.86 -0.94
N MET A 384 3.18 12.71 0.06
CA MET A 384 3.58 14.10 -0.11
C MET A 384 5.00 14.17 -0.66
N CYS A 385 5.21 14.81 -1.81
CA CYS A 385 6.53 14.90 -2.42
C CYS A 385 6.82 16.28 -3.01
N VAL A 386 8.10 16.55 -3.19
CA VAL A 386 8.58 17.71 -3.96
C VAL A 386 8.48 17.40 -5.46
N LYS A 387 7.75 18.21 -6.20
CA LYS A 387 7.53 18.00 -7.64
C LYS A 387 8.84 17.85 -8.41
N ASN A 388 8.93 16.81 -9.25
CA ASN A 388 10.08 16.49 -10.10
C ASN A 388 11.41 16.34 -9.34
N ALA A 389 11.39 15.94 -8.07
CA ALA A 389 12.56 15.85 -7.21
C ALA A 389 13.43 17.13 -7.22
N SER A 390 12.82 18.28 -7.41
CA SER A 390 13.49 19.57 -7.52
C SER A 390 14.22 19.92 -6.22
N LYS A 391 15.39 20.54 -6.36
CA LYS A 391 16.15 21.12 -5.25
C LYS A 391 16.06 22.65 -5.17
N GLU A 392 15.26 23.25 -6.06
CA GLU A 392 15.12 24.70 -6.18
C GLU A 392 14.25 25.29 -5.07
N GLU A 393 14.45 26.58 -4.80
CA GLU A 393 13.55 27.35 -3.93
C GLU A 393 12.14 27.42 -4.52
N ASN A 394 11.16 27.40 -3.63
CA ASN A 394 9.74 27.46 -4.00
C ASN A 394 9.25 26.35 -4.93
N ALA A 395 9.98 25.21 -4.98
CA ALA A 395 9.47 24.04 -5.72
C ALA A 395 8.16 23.57 -5.10
N PRO A 396 7.13 23.32 -5.93
CA PRO A 396 5.79 22.96 -5.46
C PRO A 396 5.74 21.62 -4.75
N ILE A 397 4.88 21.52 -3.75
CA ILE A 397 4.54 20.25 -3.09
C ILE A 397 3.29 19.67 -3.71
N ILE A 398 3.37 18.39 -4.08
CA ILE A 398 2.33 17.61 -4.72
C ILE A 398 2.19 16.26 -4.02
N GLN A 399 1.17 15.47 -4.41
CA GLN A 399 1.14 14.06 -4.08
C GLN A 399 1.64 13.21 -5.25
N TRP A 400 2.24 12.07 -4.95
CA TRP A 400 2.67 11.07 -5.92
C TRP A 400 2.61 9.67 -5.34
N THR A 401 2.46 8.64 -6.20
CA THR A 401 2.61 7.24 -5.76
C THR A 401 4.02 7.04 -5.23
N TYR A 402 4.15 6.51 -4.02
CA TYR A 402 5.44 6.19 -3.43
C TYR A 402 6.05 4.97 -4.12
N GLU A 403 7.24 5.10 -4.66
CA GLU A 403 7.95 4.05 -5.41
C GLU A 403 9.23 3.58 -4.68
N GLY A 404 9.55 4.17 -3.52
CA GLY A 404 10.74 3.80 -2.71
C GLY A 404 12.10 4.11 -3.36
N SER A 405 12.09 4.67 -4.58
CA SER A 405 13.31 4.94 -5.36
C SER A 405 13.86 6.34 -5.15
N ASP A 406 13.01 7.28 -4.80
CA ASP A 406 13.33 8.69 -4.69
C ASP A 406 13.26 9.17 -3.25
N THR A 407 14.05 10.18 -2.92
CA THR A 407 14.08 10.78 -1.58
C THR A 407 13.27 12.08 -1.47
N ASN A 408 12.62 12.49 -2.55
CA ASN A 408 11.82 13.72 -2.61
C ASN A 408 10.45 13.59 -1.93
N ASP A 409 10.02 12.39 -1.61
CA ASP A 409 8.78 12.02 -0.90
C ASP A 409 9.01 11.59 0.55
N GLU A 410 10.26 11.73 1.03
CA GLU A 410 10.64 11.41 2.40
C GLU A 410 10.99 12.67 3.20
N TRP A 411 10.54 12.70 4.44
CA TRP A 411 10.59 13.86 5.30
C TRP A 411 11.13 13.52 6.69
N LYS A 412 11.91 14.42 7.27
CA LYS A 412 12.34 14.32 8.67
C LYS A 412 11.64 15.41 9.48
N PHE A 413 11.11 15.01 10.63
CA PHE A 413 10.52 15.93 11.59
C PHE A 413 11.61 16.42 12.56
N VAL A 414 11.88 17.70 12.55
CA VAL A 414 12.92 18.33 13.40
C VAL A 414 12.23 19.32 14.32
N GLN A 415 12.47 19.21 15.63
CA GLN A 415 11.99 20.23 16.58
C GLN A 415 12.75 21.52 16.34
N PRO A 416 12.06 22.67 16.29
CA PRO A 416 12.69 23.97 16.03
C PRO A 416 13.53 24.46 17.19
#